data_5185b5169c50dd4eb90c88c7c8cf069a
#
_entry.id   5185b5169c50dd4eb90c88c7c8cf069a
#
_cell.length_a   1.000
_cell.length_b   1.000
_cell.length_c   1.000
_cell.angle_alpha   90.00
_cell.angle_beta   90.00
_cell.angle_gamma   90.00
#
_symmetry.space_group_name_H-M   'P 1'
#
loop_
_entity.id
_entity.type
_entity.pdbx_description
1 polymer ?
#
loop_
_entity_poly.entity_id
_entity_poly.type
_entity_poly.pdbx_seq_one_letter_code
_entity_poly.pdbx_strand_id
1 'polypeptide(L)'
;MASLRTEITELATGLGMLGYDNPAEAVSELPPQFIDVTDRVWEQFARVVDESLHRVDFAGAYRNGQVFLEADHGLRGRPPRLIEWKGSHRSPGHDQLPIDLRVDHVYLISCKYSSKILLNAAPSNLFAANQDVGDWYDHAAPQEHQALYAAVREEVGSNIDLPPFVGDLAKHHRTELKLALADRQWSPTCAAAYRELAAEVGRVTASQWRKSVATKRQREALLWRLLRIGPAPYYVLGSARDRSLRLLVTTPWDWRRRFEFRDLEMWGEAAGQPIVGWKATVRDHEAAEETCVDGHVEVRWSHGRFAQAPEAKVYLDTPHTQVPGYLHIDDAERWAGRISGTEIQLPLS
;
A
#
# COMPACT_ATOMS: atom_id res chain seq x y z
N MET A 1 -12.86 0.32 -9.85
CA MET A 1 -13.67 -0.54 -8.96
C MET A 1 -12.69 -1.39 -8.16
N ALA A 2 -12.89 -1.53 -6.85
CA ALA A 2 -12.14 -2.47 -6.04
C ALA A 2 -12.34 -3.90 -6.61
N SER A 3 -11.35 -4.77 -6.45
CA SER A 3 -11.53 -6.17 -6.85
C SER A 3 -12.46 -6.86 -5.84
N LEU A 4 -13.22 -7.86 -6.29
CA LEU A 4 -14.07 -8.67 -5.41
C LEU A 4 -13.32 -9.18 -4.16
N ARG A 5 -12.06 -9.58 -4.32
CA ARG A 5 -11.21 -9.99 -3.19
C ARG A 5 -10.96 -8.87 -2.18
N THR A 6 -10.81 -7.64 -2.63
CA THR A 6 -10.65 -6.48 -1.74
C THR A 6 -11.91 -6.27 -0.93
N GLU A 7 -13.08 -6.28 -1.58
CA GLU A 7 -14.38 -6.14 -0.92
C GLU A 7 -14.62 -7.27 0.09
N ILE A 8 -14.32 -8.54 -0.28
CA ILE A 8 -14.40 -9.69 0.64
C ILE A 8 -13.49 -9.46 1.87
N THR A 9 -12.25 -9.03 1.67
CA THR A 9 -11.31 -8.80 2.78
C THR A 9 -11.82 -7.74 3.75
N GLU A 10 -12.33 -6.63 3.23
CA GLU A 10 -12.82 -5.52 4.02
C GLU A 10 -14.09 -5.92 4.81
N LEU A 11 -15.10 -6.43 4.12
CA LEU A 11 -16.38 -6.79 4.75
C LEU A 11 -16.25 -7.96 5.73
N ALA A 12 -15.54 -9.03 5.35
CA ALA A 12 -15.32 -10.16 6.23
C ALA A 12 -14.55 -9.79 7.49
N THR A 13 -13.57 -8.88 7.39
CA THR A 13 -12.87 -8.37 8.57
C THR A 13 -13.83 -7.65 9.51
N GLY A 14 -14.71 -6.80 8.99
CA GLY A 14 -15.71 -6.13 9.81
C GLY A 14 -16.73 -7.08 10.43
N LEU A 15 -17.23 -8.07 9.68
CA LEU A 15 -18.17 -9.08 10.19
C LEU A 15 -17.56 -9.91 11.34
N GLY A 16 -16.26 -10.24 11.25
CA GLY A 16 -15.57 -10.96 12.32
C GLY A 16 -15.50 -10.17 13.65
N MET A 17 -15.67 -8.85 13.63
CA MET A 17 -15.69 -8.01 14.83
C MET A 17 -17.05 -8.03 15.57
N LEU A 18 -18.10 -8.57 14.95
CA LEU A 18 -19.46 -8.54 15.51
C LEU A 18 -19.75 -9.71 16.47
N GLY A 19 -18.83 -10.68 16.58
CA GLY A 19 -18.95 -11.77 17.55
C GLY A 19 -19.84 -12.93 17.09
N TYR A 20 -20.16 -13.03 15.80
CA TYR A 20 -20.85 -14.21 15.27
C TYR A 20 -19.95 -15.44 15.27
N ASP A 21 -20.55 -16.62 15.46
CA ASP A 21 -19.81 -17.88 15.50
C ASP A 21 -19.23 -18.28 14.14
N ASN A 22 -19.92 -17.93 13.08
CA ASN A 22 -19.48 -18.25 11.72
C ASN A 22 -19.83 -17.14 10.70
N PRO A 23 -19.09 -17.08 9.59
CA PRO A 23 -19.28 -16.06 8.56
C PRO A 23 -20.63 -16.10 7.86
N ALA A 24 -21.19 -17.30 7.62
CA ALA A 24 -22.45 -17.43 6.89
C ALA A 24 -23.63 -16.88 7.70
N GLU A 25 -23.63 -17.09 9.02
CA GLU A 25 -24.61 -16.52 9.94
C GLU A 25 -24.53 -14.97 9.90
N ALA A 26 -23.33 -14.40 10.04
CA ALA A 26 -23.13 -12.98 9.98
C ALA A 26 -23.64 -12.33 8.68
N VAL A 27 -23.43 -13.02 7.54
CA VAL A 27 -23.90 -12.55 6.22
C VAL A 27 -25.41 -12.63 6.12
N SER A 28 -26.04 -13.68 6.65
CA SER A 28 -27.47 -13.91 6.52
C SER A 28 -28.30 -12.91 7.32
N GLU A 29 -27.75 -12.38 8.41
CA GLU A 29 -28.44 -11.43 9.29
C GLU A 29 -28.39 -9.99 8.80
N LEU A 30 -27.52 -9.66 7.84
CA LEU A 30 -27.32 -8.29 7.35
C LEU A 30 -27.19 -7.29 8.50
N PRO A 31 -26.13 -7.38 9.32
CA PRO A 31 -26.07 -6.70 10.61
C PRO A 31 -26.23 -5.18 10.48
N PRO A 32 -27.19 -4.57 11.20
CA PRO A 32 -27.50 -3.14 11.10
C PRO A 32 -26.33 -2.24 11.58
N GLN A 33 -25.36 -2.81 12.25
CA GLN A 33 -24.13 -2.11 12.65
C GLN A 33 -23.25 -1.75 11.46
N PHE A 34 -23.39 -2.46 10.33
CA PHE A 34 -22.65 -2.17 9.11
C PHE A 34 -23.39 -1.13 8.28
N ILE A 35 -22.76 0.01 8.03
CA ILE A 35 -23.33 1.08 7.21
C ILE A 35 -22.45 1.32 5.96
N ASP A 36 -23.02 2.00 5.00
CA ASP A 36 -22.42 2.33 3.69
C ASP A 36 -22.20 1.12 2.78
N VAL A 37 -22.81 -0.02 3.10
CA VAL A 37 -22.83 -1.22 2.26
C VAL A 37 -24.18 -1.31 1.54
N THR A 38 -24.15 -1.29 0.22
CA THR A 38 -25.39 -1.37 -0.57
C THR A 38 -25.91 -2.81 -0.65
N ASP A 39 -27.23 -2.98 -0.87
CA ASP A 39 -27.87 -4.29 -1.04
C ASP A 39 -27.17 -5.13 -2.11
N ARG A 40 -26.77 -4.50 -3.22
CA ARG A 40 -26.03 -5.16 -4.29
C ARG A 40 -24.71 -5.77 -3.81
N VAL A 41 -24.00 -5.09 -2.92
CA VAL A 41 -22.72 -5.56 -2.36
C VAL A 41 -23.00 -6.74 -1.42
N TRP A 42 -24.03 -6.65 -0.59
CA TRP A 42 -24.45 -7.76 0.28
C TRP A 42 -24.87 -8.99 -0.52
N GLU A 43 -25.69 -8.84 -1.56
CA GLU A 43 -26.06 -9.94 -2.45
C GLU A 43 -24.85 -10.59 -3.12
N GLN A 44 -23.89 -9.78 -3.60
CA GLN A 44 -22.66 -10.29 -4.21
C GLN A 44 -21.82 -11.04 -3.18
N PHE A 45 -21.71 -10.52 -1.98
CA PHE A 45 -20.94 -11.11 -0.89
C PHE A 45 -21.56 -12.45 -0.44
N ALA A 46 -22.88 -12.51 -0.28
CA ALA A 46 -23.62 -13.73 0.06
C ALA A 46 -23.42 -14.85 -0.97
N ARG A 47 -23.30 -14.50 -2.26
CA ARG A 47 -23.06 -15.50 -3.33
C ARG A 47 -21.68 -16.14 -3.23
N VAL A 48 -20.66 -15.41 -2.77
CA VAL A 48 -19.27 -15.88 -2.77
C VAL A 48 -18.82 -16.43 -1.42
N VAL A 49 -19.61 -16.27 -0.36
CA VAL A 49 -19.25 -16.74 0.99
C VAL A 49 -18.98 -18.24 1.05
N ASP A 50 -19.74 -19.02 0.28
CA ASP A 50 -19.64 -20.47 0.19
C ASP A 50 -18.81 -20.96 -1.00
N GLU A 51 -18.35 -20.06 -1.88
CA GLU A 51 -17.54 -20.44 -3.02
C GLU A 51 -16.14 -20.91 -2.60
N SER A 52 -15.74 -22.09 -3.05
CA SER A 52 -14.44 -22.69 -2.72
C SER A 52 -13.26 -21.79 -3.10
N LEU A 53 -13.40 -20.97 -4.16
CA LEU A 53 -12.38 -20.06 -4.66
C LEU A 53 -12.00 -18.97 -3.63
N HIS A 54 -12.98 -18.48 -2.86
CA HIS A 54 -12.80 -17.36 -1.91
C HIS A 54 -12.82 -17.81 -0.44
N ARG A 55 -13.05 -19.09 -0.19
CA ARG A 55 -13.20 -19.62 1.18
C ARG A 55 -12.03 -19.30 2.09
N VAL A 56 -10.79 -19.42 1.59
CA VAL A 56 -9.58 -19.16 2.38
C VAL A 56 -9.44 -17.66 2.66
N ASP A 57 -9.73 -16.82 1.65
CA ASP A 57 -9.66 -15.37 1.78
C ASP A 57 -10.67 -14.86 2.80
N PHE A 58 -11.88 -15.38 2.72
CA PHE A 58 -12.98 -15.07 3.62
C PHE A 58 -12.66 -15.47 5.06
N ALA A 59 -12.24 -16.71 5.29
CA ALA A 59 -11.92 -17.22 6.61
C ALA A 59 -10.75 -16.44 7.26
N GLY A 60 -9.72 -16.14 6.50
CA GLY A 60 -8.57 -15.37 6.99
C GLY A 60 -8.93 -13.95 7.40
N ALA A 61 -9.73 -13.26 6.59
CA ALA A 61 -10.19 -11.90 6.87
C ALA A 61 -11.16 -11.88 8.07
N TYR A 62 -12.10 -12.79 8.12
CA TYR A 62 -13.02 -12.93 9.24
C TYR A 62 -12.28 -13.20 10.55
N ARG A 63 -11.29 -14.11 10.53
CA ARG A 63 -10.46 -14.39 11.71
C ARG A 63 -9.68 -13.16 12.19
N ASN A 64 -9.21 -12.31 11.30
CA ASN A 64 -8.57 -11.05 11.68
C ASN A 64 -9.54 -10.13 12.45
N GLY A 65 -10.81 -10.08 12.03
CA GLY A 65 -11.84 -9.35 12.76
C GLY A 65 -12.10 -9.93 14.15
N GLN A 66 -12.19 -11.25 14.30
CA GLN A 66 -12.36 -11.93 15.58
C GLN A 66 -11.18 -11.65 16.53
N VAL A 67 -9.94 -11.73 16.03
CA VAL A 67 -8.77 -11.41 16.85
C VAL A 67 -8.77 -9.95 17.27
N PHE A 68 -9.17 -9.02 16.42
CA PHE A 68 -9.29 -7.62 16.76
C PHE A 68 -10.41 -7.36 17.80
N LEU A 69 -11.51 -8.12 17.73
CA LEU A 69 -12.57 -8.08 18.74
C LEU A 69 -12.02 -8.42 20.14
N GLU A 70 -11.20 -9.47 20.24
CA GLU A 70 -10.69 -9.96 21.52
C GLU A 70 -9.43 -9.21 22.02
N ALA A 71 -8.68 -8.56 21.13
CA ALA A 71 -7.40 -7.95 21.46
C ALA A 71 -7.53 -6.83 22.50
N ASP A 72 -6.60 -6.78 23.48
CA ASP A 72 -6.52 -5.73 24.51
C ASP A 72 -6.38 -4.32 23.91
N HIS A 73 -5.71 -4.21 22.79
CA HIS A 73 -5.54 -2.97 22.01
C HIS A 73 -6.59 -2.78 20.93
N GLY A 74 -7.52 -3.73 20.79
CA GLY A 74 -8.70 -3.66 19.93
C GLY A 74 -9.97 -3.38 20.71
N LEU A 75 -11.01 -4.19 20.43
CA LEU A 75 -12.34 -4.00 20.98
C LEU A 75 -12.54 -4.64 22.38
N ARG A 76 -11.61 -5.42 22.87
CA ARG A 76 -11.61 -6.02 24.21
C ARG A 76 -12.86 -6.84 24.51
N GLY A 77 -13.26 -7.70 23.56
CA GLY A 77 -14.45 -8.54 23.65
C GLY A 77 -15.78 -7.77 23.54
N ARG A 78 -15.77 -6.50 23.14
CA ARG A 78 -17.00 -5.69 22.97
C ARG A 78 -17.32 -5.54 21.49
N PRO A 79 -18.34 -6.21 20.96
CA PRO A 79 -18.76 -6.01 19.58
C PRO A 79 -19.06 -4.53 19.30
N PRO A 80 -18.64 -4.00 18.15
CA PRO A 80 -18.84 -2.61 17.82
C PRO A 80 -20.33 -2.27 17.61
N ARG A 81 -20.67 -1.02 17.87
CA ARG A 81 -22.01 -0.48 17.61
C ARG A 81 -22.17 0.01 16.19
N LEU A 82 -21.05 0.35 15.54
CA LEU A 82 -21.03 0.92 14.20
C LEU A 82 -19.75 0.51 13.45
N ILE A 83 -19.92 0.03 12.23
CA ILE A 83 -18.83 -0.22 11.27
C ILE A 83 -19.17 0.51 9.97
N GLU A 84 -18.41 1.55 9.66
CA GLU A 84 -18.55 2.28 8.41
C GLU A 84 -17.57 1.70 7.38
N TRP A 85 -18.13 1.16 6.30
CA TRP A 85 -17.32 0.68 5.18
C TRP A 85 -17.06 1.82 4.19
N LYS A 86 -15.80 2.09 3.91
CA LYS A 86 -15.42 3.14 2.95
C LYS A 86 -15.63 2.72 1.49
N GLY A 87 -15.50 1.45 1.18
CA GLY A 87 -15.69 0.92 -0.15
C GLY A 87 -14.89 1.67 -1.22
N SER A 88 -15.57 2.07 -2.29
CA SER A 88 -15.00 2.90 -3.35
C SER A 88 -15.04 4.41 -3.08
N HIS A 89 -15.68 4.84 -1.99
CA HIS A 89 -15.81 6.25 -1.65
C HIS A 89 -14.54 6.77 -0.97
N ARG A 90 -13.89 7.73 -1.62
CA ARG A 90 -12.74 8.42 -1.08
C ARG A 90 -13.15 9.79 -0.58
N SER A 91 -13.34 9.90 0.74
CA SER A 91 -13.55 11.21 1.38
C SER A 91 -12.31 12.10 1.24
N PRO A 92 -12.44 13.43 1.27
CA PRO A 92 -11.29 14.32 1.39
C PRO A 92 -10.42 13.93 2.59
N GLY A 93 -9.09 13.87 2.39
CA GLY A 93 -8.13 13.42 3.41
C GLY A 93 -7.89 11.90 3.47
N HIS A 94 -8.62 11.09 2.70
CA HIS A 94 -8.41 9.65 2.61
C HIS A 94 -6.99 9.27 2.16
N ASP A 95 -6.33 10.11 1.39
CA ASP A 95 -4.97 9.87 0.91
C ASP A 95 -3.91 9.88 2.02
N GLN A 96 -4.21 10.47 3.16
CA GLN A 96 -3.29 10.54 4.30
C GLN A 96 -3.25 9.22 5.09
N LEU A 97 -4.38 8.53 5.20
CA LEU A 97 -4.51 7.25 5.90
C LEU A 97 -5.23 6.23 5.03
N PRO A 98 -4.70 5.00 4.89
CA PRO A 98 -5.30 3.97 4.04
C PRO A 98 -6.45 3.25 4.78
N ILE A 99 -7.52 3.95 5.12
CA ILE A 99 -8.62 3.42 5.93
C ILE A 99 -9.69 2.79 5.04
N ASP A 100 -10.05 1.54 5.33
CA ASP A 100 -11.09 0.77 4.65
C ASP A 100 -12.35 0.65 5.55
N LEU A 101 -12.14 0.50 6.88
CA LEU A 101 -13.22 0.49 7.86
C LEU A 101 -12.95 1.54 8.94
N ARG A 102 -14.03 2.21 9.40
CA ARG A 102 -14.03 3.02 10.61
C ARG A 102 -15.01 2.39 11.61
N VAL A 103 -14.51 1.98 12.78
CA VAL A 103 -15.27 1.26 13.78
C VAL A 103 -15.49 2.15 14.99
N ASP A 104 -16.75 2.27 15.42
CA ASP A 104 -17.21 3.13 16.51
C ASP A 104 -16.65 4.57 16.49
N HIS A 105 -16.42 5.10 15.28
CA HIS A 105 -15.80 6.40 15.01
C HIS A 105 -14.35 6.56 15.52
N VAL A 106 -13.82 5.59 16.26
CA VAL A 106 -12.54 5.66 16.97
C VAL A 106 -11.46 4.82 16.31
N TYR A 107 -11.79 3.59 15.93
CA TYR A 107 -10.80 2.69 15.35
C TYR A 107 -10.75 2.83 13.83
N LEU A 108 -9.58 3.18 13.33
CA LEU A 108 -9.30 3.31 11.91
C LEU A 108 -8.58 2.05 11.45
N ILE A 109 -9.14 1.34 10.47
CA ILE A 109 -8.66 0.02 10.06
C ILE A 109 -8.38 -0.01 8.57
N SER A 110 -7.18 -0.45 8.21
CA SER A 110 -6.79 -0.78 6.84
C SER A 110 -6.75 -2.30 6.66
N CYS A 111 -7.53 -2.80 5.73
CA CYS A 111 -7.58 -4.22 5.40
C CYS A 111 -6.59 -4.52 4.26
N LYS A 112 -5.81 -5.60 4.37
CA LYS A 112 -4.85 -6.01 3.34
C LYS A 112 -5.04 -7.47 2.96
N TYR A 113 -5.01 -7.73 1.66
CA TYR A 113 -5.03 -9.07 1.13
C TYR A 113 -3.78 -9.33 0.30
N SER A 114 -2.90 -10.20 0.79
CA SER A 114 -1.65 -10.64 0.11
C SER A 114 -0.80 -9.50 -0.51
N SER A 115 -1.06 -8.25 -0.12
CA SER A 115 -0.40 -7.09 -0.70
C SER A 115 0.87 -6.74 0.07
N LYS A 116 1.99 -6.72 -0.66
CA LYS A 116 3.27 -6.20 -0.16
C LYS A 116 3.42 -4.69 -0.42
N ILE A 117 2.47 -4.10 -1.15
CA ILE A 117 2.52 -2.69 -1.52
C ILE A 117 2.03 -1.85 -0.34
N LEU A 118 2.90 -1.00 0.19
CA LEU A 118 2.56 -0.04 1.24
C LEU A 118 1.81 1.17 0.68
N LEU A 119 2.30 1.71 -0.43
CA LEU A 119 1.79 2.91 -1.05
C LEU A 119 1.82 2.75 -2.56
N ASN A 120 0.74 3.17 -3.23
CA ASN A 120 0.68 3.35 -4.66
C ASN A 120 0.42 4.83 -4.95
N ALA A 121 1.28 5.47 -5.71
CA ALA A 121 1.22 6.91 -5.98
C ALA A 121 1.64 7.23 -7.41
N ALA A 122 1.27 8.41 -7.90
CA ALA A 122 1.92 8.96 -9.07
C ALA A 122 3.40 9.23 -8.74
N PRO A 123 4.35 8.92 -9.61
CA PRO A 123 5.77 9.16 -9.37
C PRO A 123 6.09 10.61 -9.03
N SER A 124 5.46 11.57 -9.71
CA SER A 124 5.60 13.00 -9.43
C SER A 124 5.27 13.37 -7.97
N ASN A 125 4.25 12.74 -7.39
CA ASN A 125 3.86 12.97 -6.01
C ASN A 125 4.89 12.44 -5.00
N LEU A 126 5.63 11.40 -5.39
CA LEU A 126 6.64 10.80 -4.50
C LEU A 126 8.02 11.42 -4.70
N PHE A 127 8.44 11.63 -5.95
CA PHE A 127 9.82 11.98 -6.29
C PHE A 127 10.04 13.45 -6.60
N ALA A 128 9.00 14.20 -6.99
CA ALA A 128 9.12 15.55 -7.50
C ALA A 128 8.35 16.60 -6.69
N ALA A 129 8.08 16.35 -5.40
CA ALA A 129 7.39 17.29 -4.52
C ALA A 129 6.07 17.84 -5.11
N ASN A 130 5.28 16.95 -5.72
CA ASN A 130 3.99 17.23 -6.36
C ASN A 130 4.02 18.12 -7.61
N GLN A 131 5.18 18.23 -8.28
CA GLN A 131 5.22 18.85 -9.61
C GLN A 131 4.43 17.96 -10.60
N ASP A 132 3.58 18.58 -11.40
CA ASP A 132 2.89 17.87 -12.49
C ASP A 132 3.87 17.72 -13.66
N VAL A 133 4.39 16.51 -13.83
CA VAL A 133 5.37 16.18 -14.87
C VAL A 133 4.79 15.21 -15.94
N GLY A 134 3.49 14.91 -15.88
CA GLY A 134 2.87 14.00 -16.83
C GLY A 134 3.38 12.55 -16.72
N ASP A 135 3.82 11.96 -17.85
CA ASP A 135 4.41 10.63 -17.86
C ASP A 135 5.83 10.66 -17.29
N TRP A 136 6.07 9.86 -16.26
CA TRP A 136 7.35 9.82 -15.55
C TRP A 136 8.51 9.28 -16.41
N TYR A 137 8.23 8.37 -17.33
CA TYR A 137 9.26 7.86 -18.23
C TYR A 137 9.72 8.93 -19.22
N ASP A 138 8.79 9.71 -19.75
CA ASP A 138 9.12 10.86 -20.61
C ASP A 138 9.91 11.94 -19.85
N HIS A 139 9.62 12.11 -18.54
CA HIS A 139 10.34 13.06 -17.71
C HIS A 139 11.75 12.58 -17.33
N ALA A 140 11.89 11.33 -16.91
CA ALA A 140 13.13 10.81 -16.34
C ALA A 140 14.10 10.27 -17.41
N ALA A 141 13.59 9.69 -18.50
CA ALA A 141 14.39 9.02 -19.53
C ALA A 141 13.73 9.11 -20.93
N PRO A 142 13.54 10.32 -21.47
CA PRO A 142 12.78 10.54 -22.70
C PRO A 142 13.37 9.83 -23.92
N GLN A 143 14.70 9.74 -23.99
CA GLN A 143 15.40 9.10 -25.12
C GLN A 143 15.21 7.58 -25.07
N GLU A 144 15.38 6.97 -23.92
CA GLU A 144 15.24 5.53 -23.70
C GLU A 144 13.78 5.10 -23.82
N HIS A 145 12.82 5.94 -23.38
CA HIS A 145 11.38 5.68 -23.55
C HIS A 145 11.00 5.69 -25.02
N GLN A 146 11.48 6.67 -25.79
CA GLN A 146 11.28 6.73 -27.23
C GLN A 146 11.97 5.55 -27.96
N ALA A 147 13.17 5.14 -27.55
CA ALA A 147 13.88 4.01 -28.13
C ALA A 147 13.14 2.69 -27.91
N LEU A 148 12.63 2.46 -26.69
CA LEU A 148 11.77 1.30 -26.39
C LEU A 148 10.49 1.33 -27.25
N TYR A 149 9.84 2.49 -27.33
CA TYR A 149 8.63 2.63 -28.14
C TYR A 149 8.90 2.34 -29.63
N ALA A 150 10.00 2.84 -30.18
CA ALA A 150 10.39 2.59 -31.57
C ALA A 150 10.61 1.09 -31.84
N ALA A 151 11.30 0.38 -30.93
CA ALA A 151 11.48 -1.07 -31.01
C ALA A 151 10.16 -1.83 -30.96
N VAL A 152 9.25 -1.44 -30.06
CA VAL A 152 7.91 -2.03 -29.96
C VAL A 152 7.10 -1.76 -31.23
N ARG A 153 7.12 -0.54 -31.76
CA ARG A 153 6.41 -0.16 -32.98
C ARG A 153 6.86 -0.97 -34.17
N GLU A 154 8.16 -1.24 -34.28
CA GLU A 154 8.71 -2.12 -35.33
C GLU A 154 8.23 -3.56 -35.14
N GLU A 155 8.19 -4.08 -33.93
CA GLU A 155 7.77 -5.45 -33.63
C GLU A 155 6.27 -5.70 -33.80
N VAL A 156 5.40 -4.76 -33.43
CA VAL A 156 3.94 -4.91 -33.64
C VAL A 156 3.57 -4.70 -35.12
N GLY A 157 4.48 -4.12 -35.92
CA GLY A 157 4.43 -4.08 -37.37
C GLY A 157 3.26 -3.30 -37.93
N SER A 158 2.90 -3.64 -39.18
CA SER A 158 1.85 -2.98 -39.95
C SER A 158 0.41 -3.27 -39.44
N ASN A 159 0.25 -3.98 -38.35
CA ASN A 159 -1.05 -4.35 -37.81
C ASN A 159 -1.74 -3.23 -37.02
N ILE A 160 -0.98 -2.24 -36.58
CA ILE A 160 -1.47 -1.11 -35.79
C ILE A 160 -0.87 0.16 -36.37
N ASP A 161 -1.71 1.12 -36.72
CA ASP A 161 -1.27 2.46 -37.14
C ASP A 161 -0.84 3.29 -35.95
N LEU A 162 0.45 3.31 -35.65
CA LEU A 162 1.04 3.98 -34.51
C LEU A 162 1.83 5.24 -34.93
N PRO A 163 1.69 6.35 -34.18
CA PRO A 163 2.44 7.56 -34.44
C PRO A 163 3.95 7.34 -34.28
N PRO A 164 4.81 8.20 -34.84
CA PRO A 164 6.26 8.04 -34.76
C PRO A 164 6.83 8.29 -33.36
N PHE A 165 6.15 9.10 -32.54
CA PHE A 165 6.62 9.47 -31.21
C PHE A 165 5.69 8.95 -30.12
N VAL A 166 6.26 8.49 -29.00
CA VAL A 166 5.53 7.96 -27.85
C VAL A 166 4.62 9.00 -27.21
N GLY A 167 5.01 10.28 -27.22
CA GLY A 167 4.22 11.40 -26.72
C GLY A 167 2.92 11.66 -27.48
N ASP A 168 2.84 11.20 -28.73
CA ASP A 168 1.66 11.37 -29.61
C ASP A 168 0.63 10.23 -29.46
N LEU A 169 0.88 9.27 -28.55
CA LEU A 169 -0.02 8.15 -28.32
C LEU A 169 -1.39 8.61 -27.78
N ALA A 170 -2.39 8.59 -28.66
CA ALA A 170 -3.79 8.80 -28.29
C ALA A 170 -4.35 7.59 -27.53
N LYS A 171 -5.50 7.76 -26.88
CA LYS A 171 -6.15 6.71 -26.04
C LYS A 171 -6.41 5.41 -26.82
N HIS A 172 -6.80 5.47 -28.09
CA HIS A 172 -7.05 4.28 -28.90
C HIS A 172 -5.74 3.54 -29.18
N HIS A 173 -4.63 4.23 -29.56
CA HIS A 173 -3.32 3.63 -29.75
C HIS A 173 -2.84 2.89 -28.48
N ARG A 174 -3.04 3.50 -27.30
CA ARG A 174 -2.69 2.88 -26.02
C ARG A 174 -3.51 1.62 -25.72
N THR A 175 -4.79 1.60 -26.13
CA THR A 175 -5.65 0.42 -26.01
C THR A 175 -5.18 -0.71 -26.94
N GLU A 176 -4.85 -0.40 -28.19
CA GLU A 176 -4.36 -1.36 -29.16
C GLU A 176 -3.00 -1.94 -28.75
N LEU A 177 -2.05 -1.08 -28.32
CA LEU A 177 -0.77 -1.52 -27.78
C LEU A 177 -0.94 -2.43 -26.55
N LYS A 178 -1.83 -2.09 -25.63
CA LYS A 178 -2.13 -2.94 -24.47
C LYS A 178 -2.56 -4.34 -24.90
N LEU A 179 -3.44 -4.45 -25.88
CA LEU A 179 -3.92 -5.73 -26.38
C LEU A 179 -2.82 -6.49 -27.13
N ALA A 180 -2.05 -5.81 -27.99
CA ALA A 180 -0.98 -6.41 -28.74
C ALA A 180 0.19 -6.92 -27.89
N LEU A 181 0.43 -6.28 -26.74
CA LEU A 181 1.49 -6.61 -25.78
C LEU A 181 1.00 -7.43 -24.57
N ALA A 182 -0.30 -7.74 -24.51
CA ALA A 182 -0.84 -8.60 -23.44
C ALA A 182 -0.17 -9.98 -23.56
N ASP A 183 0.24 -10.51 -22.41
CA ASP A 183 0.83 -11.84 -22.26
C ASP A 183 2.09 -12.14 -23.14
N ARG A 184 2.61 -11.14 -23.83
CA ARG A 184 3.86 -11.27 -24.60
C ARG A 184 5.09 -11.06 -23.73
N GLN A 185 6.07 -11.93 -23.88
CA GLN A 185 7.43 -11.63 -23.43
C GLN A 185 8.05 -10.59 -24.38
N TRP A 186 8.94 -9.77 -23.84
CA TRP A 186 9.72 -8.87 -24.67
C TRP A 186 10.60 -9.68 -25.66
N SER A 187 10.64 -9.26 -26.91
CA SER A 187 11.69 -9.70 -27.84
C SER A 187 13.07 -9.32 -27.30
N PRO A 188 14.16 -9.93 -27.79
CA PRO A 188 15.50 -9.54 -27.36
C PRO A 188 15.80 -8.05 -27.54
N THR A 189 15.32 -7.43 -28.62
CA THR A 189 15.49 -6.00 -28.93
C THR A 189 14.70 -5.14 -27.94
N CYS A 190 13.40 -5.42 -27.73
CA CYS A 190 12.58 -4.71 -26.78
C CYS A 190 13.07 -4.92 -25.33
N ALA A 191 13.55 -6.12 -24.98
CA ALA A 191 14.13 -6.40 -23.67
C ALA A 191 15.42 -5.61 -23.42
N ALA A 192 16.26 -5.42 -24.44
CA ALA A 192 17.45 -4.59 -24.34
C ALA A 192 17.07 -3.11 -24.11
N ALA A 193 16.19 -2.56 -24.96
CA ALA A 193 15.72 -1.18 -24.82
C ALA A 193 15.01 -0.94 -23.48
N TYR A 194 14.25 -1.92 -22.97
CA TYR A 194 13.60 -1.80 -21.68
C TYR A 194 14.60 -1.81 -20.51
N ARG A 195 15.71 -2.57 -20.61
CA ARG A 195 16.77 -2.53 -19.61
C ARG A 195 17.45 -1.16 -19.53
N GLU A 196 17.73 -0.55 -20.67
CA GLU A 196 18.30 0.81 -20.74
C GLU A 196 17.34 1.84 -20.13
N LEU A 197 16.05 1.79 -20.50
CA LEU A 197 15.01 2.61 -19.89
C LEU A 197 14.96 2.40 -18.37
N ALA A 198 14.95 1.16 -17.90
CA ALA A 198 14.86 0.84 -16.48
C ALA A 198 16.07 1.38 -15.69
N ALA A 199 17.26 1.26 -16.24
CA ALA A 199 18.48 1.76 -15.62
C ALA A 199 18.47 3.29 -15.52
N GLU A 200 18.13 3.99 -16.61
CA GLU A 200 18.12 5.44 -16.62
C GLU A 200 17.01 6.01 -15.75
N VAL A 201 15.79 5.48 -15.81
CA VAL A 201 14.70 5.88 -14.92
C VAL A 201 15.09 5.68 -13.46
N GLY A 202 15.65 4.53 -13.07
CA GLY A 202 16.11 4.28 -11.71
C GLY A 202 17.14 5.30 -11.25
N ARG A 203 18.14 5.55 -12.07
CA ARG A 203 19.24 6.49 -11.79
C ARG A 203 18.75 7.95 -11.63
N VAL A 204 17.96 8.42 -12.59
CA VAL A 204 17.45 9.82 -12.59
C VAL A 204 16.46 10.02 -11.46
N THR A 205 15.54 9.05 -11.26
CA THR A 205 14.55 9.12 -10.17
C THR A 205 15.23 9.19 -8.80
N ALA A 206 16.22 8.34 -8.52
CA ALA A 206 16.96 8.38 -7.25
C ALA A 206 17.69 9.73 -7.06
N SER A 207 18.29 10.27 -8.11
CA SER A 207 18.94 11.57 -8.05
C SER A 207 17.95 12.71 -7.74
N GLN A 208 16.80 12.70 -8.42
CA GLN A 208 15.77 13.71 -8.22
C GLN A 208 15.14 13.59 -6.83
N TRP A 209 14.89 12.38 -6.35
CA TRP A 209 14.36 12.14 -5.02
C TRP A 209 15.29 12.71 -3.93
N ARG A 210 16.60 12.41 -4.00
CA ARG A 210 17.59 13.00 -3.08
C ARG A 210 17.57 14.53 -3.07
N LYS A 211 17.40 15.16 -4.24
CA LYS A 211 17.32 16.63 -4.36
C LYS A 211 16.04 17.19 -3.75
N SER A 212 14.92 16.48 -3.87
CA SER A 212 13.61 16.92 -3.35
C SER A 212 13.51 16.88 -1.82
N VAL A 213 14.41 16.14 -1.13
CA VAL A 213 14.44 16.00 0.33
C VAL A 213 15.82 16.39 0.89
N ALA A 214 16.16 17.65 0.75
CA ALA A 214 17.50 18.18 1.08
C ALA A 214 17.78 18.22 2.60
N THR A 215 16.78 18.44 3.45
CA THR A 215 16.94 18.60 4.89
C THR A 215 16.63 17.31 5.68
N LYS A 216 17.22 17.17 6.88
CA LYS A 216 16.92 16.07 7.81
C LYS A 216 15.41 15.94 8.06
N ARG A 217 14.71 17.07 8.29
CA ARG A 217 13.27 17.08 8.53
C ARG A 217 12.45 16.57 7.33
N GLN A 218 12.86 16.91 6.11
CA GLN A 218 12.18 16.41 4.90
C GLN A 218 12.42 14.93 4.71
N ARG A 219 13.62 14.42 4.97
CA ARG A 219 13.94 12.98 4.90
C ARG A 219 13.17 12.19 5.96
N GLU A 220 13.09 12.69 7.19
CA GLU A 220 12.27 12.09 8.24
C GLU A 220 10.78 12.02 7.86
N ALA A 221 10.24 13.13 7.34
CA ALA A 221 8.85 13.16 6.86
C ALA A 221 8.62 12.20 5.68
N LEU A 222 9.60 12.07 4.80
CA LEU A 222 9.55 11.08 3.73
C LEU A 222 9.56 9.66 4.28
N LEU A 223 10.41 9.34 5.25
CA LEU A 223 10.42 8.03 5.90
C LEU A 223 9.05 7.67 6.47
N TRP A 224 8.39 8.59 7.19
CA TRP A 224 7.03 8.34 7.69
C TRP A 224 6.03 8.10 6.57
N ARG A 225 6.14 8.84 5.48
CA ARG A 225 5.28 8.63 4.31
C ARG A 225 5.51 7.25 3.70
N LEU A 226 6.77 6.80 3.56
CA LEU A 226 7.12 5.47 3.05
C LEU A 226 6.60 4.37 3.97
N LEU A 227 6.69 4.55 5.28
CA LEU A 227 6.19 3.63 6.29
C LEU A 227 4.69 3.82 6.60
N ARG A 228 4.00 4.74 5.91
CA ARG A 228 2.59 5.04 6.14
C ARG A 228 2.29 5.48 7.58
N ILE A 229 3.27 6.04 8.29
CA ILE A 229 3.08 6.66 9.60
C ILE A 229 2.39 8.00 9.37
N GLY A 230 1.11 8.09 9.74
CA GLY A 230 0.22 9.20 9.43
C GLY A 230 -0.24 10.00 10.65
N PRO A 231 -1.09 11.02 10.45
CA PRO A 231 -1.49 11.95 11.50
C PRO A 231 -2.35 11.33 12.61
N ALA A 232 -2.91 10.15 12.40
CA ALA A 232 -3.64 9.38 13.40
C ALA A 232 -3.16 7.94 13.41
N PRO A 233 -3.18 7.26 14.57
CA PRO A 233 -2.88 5.84 14.64
C PRO A 233 -3.98 5.03 13.93
N TYR A 234 -3.61 3.94 13.28
CA TYR A 234 -4.57 3.06 12.65
C TYR A 234 -4.08 1.61 12.66
N TYR A 235 -5.02 0.69 12.52
CA TYR A 235 -4.73 -0.74 12.51
C TYR A 235 -4.61 -1.25 11.07
N VAL A 236 -3.67 -2.15 10.86
CA VAL A 236 -3.55 -2.92 9.62
C VAL A 236 -3.93 -4.37 9.95
N LEU A 237 -5.01 -4.84 9.35
CA LEU A 237 -5.47 -6.21 9.46
C LEU A 237 -5.33 -6.87 8.10
N GLY A 238 -4.33 -7.74 7.98
CA GLY A 238 -3.98 -8.36 6.72
C GLY A 238 -4.11 -9.87 6.75
N SER A 239 -4.51 -10.46 5.65
CA SER A 239 -4.47 -11.89 5.41
C SER A 239 -3.67 -12.21 4.17
N ALA A 240 -2.83 -13.24 4.26
CA ALA A 240 -2.22 -13.95 3.15
C ALA A 240 -2.46 -15.44 3.40
N ARG A 241 -2.32 -16.29 2.38
CA ARG A 241 -2.72 -17.72 2.43
C ARG A 241 -2.36 -18.45 3.72
N ASP A 242 -1.20 -18.14 4.32
CA ASP A 242 -0.61 -18.82 5.47
C ASP A 242 -0.17 -17.88 6.60
N ARG A 243 -0.41 -16.56 6.43
CA ARG A 243 0.08 -15.54 7.37
C ARG A 243 -0.97 -14.48 7.62
N SER A 244 -1.08 -14.09 8.86
CA SER A 244 -1.85 -12.93 9.28
C SER A 244 -0.90 -11.80 9.66
N LEU A 245 -1.28 -10.58 9.29
CA LEU A 245 -0.59 -9.36 9.66
C LEU A 245 -1.54 -8.49 10.47
N ARG A 246 -1.22 -8.24 11.73
CA ARG A 246 -2.04 -7.46 12.65
C ARG A 246 -1.17 -6.46 13.38
N LEU A 247 -1.28 -5.21 12.97
CA LEU A 247 -0.42 -4.12 13.44
C LEU A 247 -1.25 -2.92 13.88
N LEU A 248 -0.74 -2.19 14.85
CA LEU A 248 -1.04 -0.78 15.06
C LEU A 248 0.12 0.05 14.50
N VAL A 249 -0.18 0.95 13.57
CA VAL A 249 0.77 1.93 13.04
C VAL A 249 0.65 3.20 13.88
N THR A 250 1.75 3.64 14.47
CA THR A 250 1.79 4.80 15.38
C THR A 250 1.77 6.13 14.62
N THR A 251 1.62 7.23 15.36
CA THR A 251 1.75 8.58 14.81
C THR A 251 3.22 9.06 14.79
N PRO A 252 3.57 10.12 14.03
CA PRO A 252 4.87 10.77 14.13
C PRO A 252 5.23 11.25 15.54
N TRP A 253 4.22 11.64 16.32
CA TRP A 253 4.41 12.06 17.70
C TRP A 253 4.86 10.89 18.59
N ASP A 254 4.14 9.77 18.56
CA ASP A 254 4.49 8.58 19.33
C ASP A 254 5.81 7.97 18.87
N TRP A 255 6.05 7.98 17.56
CA TRP A 255 7.29 7.52 16.96
C TRP A 255 8.50 8.24 17.54
N ARG A 256 8.48 9.59 17.59
CA ARG A 256 9.58 10.42 18.12
C ARG A 256 9.83 10.26 19.62
N ARG A 257 8.88 9.74 20.38
CA ARG A 257 9.10 9.47 21.81
C ARG A 257 10.11 8.35 22.03
N ARG A 258 10.23 7.45 21.09
CA ARG A 258 11.10 6.28 21.18
C ARG A 258 12.22 6.29 20.14
N PHE A 259 11.93 6.77 18.94
CA PHE A 259 12.84 6.66 17.81
C PHE A 259 13.37 8.03 17.39
N GLU A 260 14.63 8.06 16.94
CA GLU A 260 15.26 9.21 16.33
C GLU A 260 15.72 8.86 14.91
N PHE A 261 15.27 9.64 13.94
CA PHE A 261 15.76 9.54 12.57
C PHE A 261 17.22 9.98 12.46
N ARG A 262 18.07 9.14 11.89
CA ARG A 262 19.50 9.43 11.67
C ARG A 262 19.77 9.81 10.22
N ASP A 263 19.44 8.91 9.28
CA ASP A 263 19.69 9.14 7.85
C ASP A 263 18.71 8.37 6.96
N LEU A 264 18.66 8.76 5.68
CA LEU A 264 17.91 8.09 4.61
C LEU A 264 18.75 8.13 3.34
N GLU A 265 19.20 6.96 2.93
CA GLU A 265 19.92 6.72 1.69
C GLU A 265 18.93 6.31 0.58
N MET A 266 19.21 6.70 -0.66
CA MET A 266 18.42 6.35 -1.83
C MET A 266 19.34 6.10 -3.03
N TRP A 267 19.07 5.04 -3.80
CA TRP A 267 19.86 4.68 -4.99
C TRP A 267 18.97 4.10 -6.08
N GLY A 268 19.43 4.18 -7.34
CA GLY A 268 18.72 3.58 -8.47
C GLY A 268 19.25 2.18 -8.77
N GLU A 269 18.34 1.29 -9.09
CA GLU A 269 18.61 -0.08 -9.53
C GLU A 269 17.77 -0.42 -10.77
N ALA A 270 18.23 -1.40 -11.54
CA ALA A 270 17.49 -1.98 -12.66
C ALA A 270 17.52 -3.51 -12.54
N ALA A 271 16.51 -4.06 -11.88
CA ALA A 271 16.33 -5.51 -11.74
C ALA A 271 15.08 -5.95 -12.51
N GLY A 272 15.16 -5.84 -13.84
CA GLY A 272 14.06 -6.18 -14.74
C GLY A 272 13.00 -5.09 -14.89
N GLN A 273 13.00 -4.06 -14.01
CA GLN A 273 12.16 -2.86 -14.07
C GLN A 273 12.87 -1.71 -13.33
N PRO A 274 12.42 -0.44 -13.53
CA PRO A 274 13.00 0.68 -12.80
C PRO A 274 12.74 0.56 -11.30
N ILE A 275 13.79 0.53 -10.50
CA ILE A 275 13.73 0.43 -9.04
C ILE A 275 14.52 1.57 -8.41
N VAL A 276 13.97 2.15 -7.36
CA VAL A 276 14.67 3.06 -6.45
C VAL A 276 14.68 2.43 -5.06
N GLY A 277 15.85 1.94 -4.64
CA GLY A 277 16.07 1.45 -3.29
C GLY A 277 16.17 2.58 -2.29
N TRP A 278 15.76 2.34 -1.06
CA TRP A 278 15.92 3.25 0.05
C TRP A 278 16.26 2.49 1.35
N LYS A 279 17.06 3.12 2.19
CA LYS A 279 17.42 2.58 3.51
C LYS A 279 17.50 3.72 4.51
N ALA A 280 16.75 3.60 5.60
CA ALA A 280 16.79 4.54 6.71
C ALA A 280 17.53 3.94 7.90
N THR A 281 18.32 4.77 8.58
CA THR A 281 18.94 4.47 9.87
C THR A 281 18.16 5.19 10.96
N VAL A 282 17.76 4.45 11.98
CA VAL A 282 16.92 4.91 13.08
C VAL A 282 17.53 4.47 14.40
N ARG A 283 17.67 5.39 15.37
CA ARG A 283 18.06 5.07 16.73
C ARG A 283 16.84 4.76 17.59
N ASP A 284 16.82 3.61 18.23
CA ASP A 284 15.85 3.27 19.28
C ASP A 284 16.43 3.71 20.64
N HIS A 285 15.79 4.66 21.31
CA HIS A 285 16.24 5.17 22.62
C HIS A 285 16.00 4.18 23.77
N GLU A 286 14.97 3.32 23.64
CA GLU A 286 14.68 2.31 24.65
C GLU A 286 15.68 1.14 24.59
N ALA A 287 15.99 0.68 23.36
CA ALA A 287 16.97 -0.39 23.15
C ALA A 287 18.42 0.11 23.17
N ALA A 288 18.64 1.43 23.12
CA ALA A 288 19.94 2.08 23.00
C ALA A 288 20.77 1.64 21.78
N GLU A 289 20.12 1.20 20.70
CA GLU A 289 20.73 0.69 19.48
C GLU A 289 20.29 1.43 18.24
N GLU A 290 21.06 1.29 17.15
CA GLU A 290 20.65 1.72 15.82
C GLU A 290 20.11 0.54 15.04
N THR A 291 18.98 0.76 14.36
CA THR A 291 18.36 -0.22 13.48
C THR A 291 18.19 0.37 12.09
N CYS A 292 18.16 -0.49 11.09
CA CYS A 292 17.90 -0.10 9.72
C CYS A 292 16.53 -0.59 9.29
N VAL A 293 15.85 0.24 8.50
CA VAL A 293 14.65 -0.15 7.78
C VAL A 293 14.83 0.20 6.30
N ASP A 294 14.53 -0.74 5.44
CA ASP A 294 14.76 -0.64 4.01
C ASP A 294 13.55 -1.08 3.19
N GLY A 295 13.55 -0.66 1.97
CA GLY A 295 12.55 -1.00 0.98
C GLY A 295 12.91 -0.43 -0.38
N HIS A 296 11.99 -0.58 -1.32
CA HIS A 296 12.18 -0.08 -2.67
C HIS A 296 10.89 0.48 -3.26
N VAL A 297 11.06 1.23 -4.32
CA VAL A 297 9.95 1.76 -5.12
C VAL A 297 10.12 1.27 -6.55
N GLU A 298 9.12 0.53 -7.04
CA GLU A 298 9.04 0.16 -8.45
C GLU A 298 8.30 1.26 -9.22
N VAL A 299 8.92 1.76 -10.27
CA VAL A 299 8.25 2.67 -11.22
C VAL A 299 7.82 1.85 -12.42
N ARG A 300 6.54 1.48 -12.50
CA ARG A 300 6.09 0.52 -13.51
C ARG A 300 4.68 0.76 -14.05
N TRP A 301 4.43 0.23 -15.25
CA TRP A 301 3.07 0.13 -15.77
C TRP A 301 2.25 -0.92 -15.00
N SER A 302 1.17 -0.50 -14.37
CA SER A 302 0.28 -1.38 -13.58
C SER A 302 -0.91 -1.92 -14.38
N HIS A 303 -1.26 -1.24 -15.48
CA HIS A 303 -2.47 -1.53 -16.27
C HIS A 303 -2.17 -2.02 -17.69
N GLY A 304 -0.95 -2.45 -17.92
CA GLY A 304 -0.43 -2.86 -19.22
C GLY A 304 0.57 -1.86 -19.79
N ARG A 305 1.50 -2.38 -20.58
CA ARG A 305 2.58 -1.60 -21.19
C ARG A 305 2.00 -0.52 -22.09
N PHE A 306 2.47 0.72 -21.97
CA PHE A 306 1.99 1.91 -22.68
C PHE A 306 0.52 2.28 -22.48
N ALA A 307 -0.25 1.51 -21.71
CA ALA A 307 -1.69 1.77 -21.52
C ALA A 307 -1.98 3.05 -20.74
N GLN A 308 -1.16 3.34 -19.75
CA GLN A 308 -1.22 4.53 -18.89
C GLN A 308 0.19 4.92 -18.46
N ALA A 309 0.33 6.12 -17.89
CA ALA A 309 1.58 6.51 -17.24
C ALA A 309 1.98 5.51 -16.13
N PRO A 310 3.29 5.34 -15.87
CA PRO A 310 3.75 4.45 -14.82
C PRO A 310 3.34 4.93 -13.44
N GLU A 311 3.19 3.99 -12.51
CA GLU A 311 2.91 4.23 -11.10
C GLU A 311 4.16 3.96 -10.26
N ALA A 312 4.29 4.65 -9.13
CA ALA A 312 5.29 4.38 -8.11
C ALA A 312 4.67 3.48 -7.04
N LYS A 313 5.17 2.26 -6.91
CA LYS A 313 4.74 1.29 -5.90
C LYS A 313 5.81 1.10 -4.85
N VAL A 314 5.51 1.49 -3.63
CA VAL A 314 6.41 1.40 -2.48
C VAL A 314 6.28 0.03 -1.84
N TYR A 315 7.40 -0.64 -1.68
CA TYR A 315 7.52 -1.93 -0.98
C TYR A 315 8.42 -1.77 0.25
N LEU A 316 8.13 -2.58 1.25
CA LEU A 316 8.96 -2.75 2.43
C LEU A 316 9.70 -4.08 2.30
N ASP A 317 11.03 -4.05 2.42
CA ASP A 317 11.89 -5.24 2.39
C ASP A 317 12.20 -5.72 3.81
N THR A 318 12.26 -4.80 4.76
CA THR A 318 12.35 -5.12 6.20
C THR A 318 11.07 -5.82 6.69
N PRO A 319 11.18 -6.91 7.46
CA PRO A 319 10.02 -7.56 8.08
C PRO A 319 9.22 -6.59 8.94
N HIS A 320 7.89 -6.63 8.86
CA HIS A 320 7.01 -5.71 9.59
C HIS A 320 7.24 -5.72 11.11
N THR A 321 7.69 -6.85 11.67
CA THR A 321 8.04 -6.99 13.09
C THR A 321 9.24 -6.15 13.53
N GLN A 322 10.05 -5.70 12.59
CA GLN A 322 11.29 -4.95 12.83
C GLN A 322 11.14 -3.47 12.45
N VAL A 323 9.97 -3.06 11.95
CA VAL A 323 9.75 -1.68 11.51
C VAL A 323 9.51 -0.76 12.70
N PRO A 324 10.30 0.31 12.88
CA PRO A 324 10.07 1.30 13.91
C PRO A 324 8.69 1.96 13.78
N GLY A 325 7.87 1.87 14.83
CA GLY A 325 6.53 2.43 14.86
C GLY A 325 5.41 1.47 14.44
N TYR A 326 5.73 0.21 14.10
CA TYR A 326 4.76 -0.86 13.90
C TYR A 326 4.67 -1.72 15.16
N LEU A 327 3.49 -1.86 15.73
CA LEU A 327 3.25 -2.59 16.96
C LEU A 327 2.33 -3.76 16.66
N HIS A 328 2.79 -4.99 16.89
CA HIS A 328 1.98 -6.19 16.71
C HIS A 328 0.93 -6.29 17.80
N ILE A 329 -0.35 -6.43 17.43
CA ILE A 329 -1.44 -6.50 18.41
C ILE A 329 -1.58 -7.89 19.04
N ASP A 330 -0.96 -8.91 18.48
CA ASP A 330 -0.93 -10.29 19.02
C ASP A 330 0.20 -10.47 20.05
N ASP A 331 1.07 -9.49 20.24
CA ASP A 331 2.23 -9.57 21.12
C ASP A 331 1.93 -8.89 22.47
N ALA A 332 1.17 -9.58 23.31
CA ALA A 332 0.73 -9.09 24.61
C ALA A 332 1.91 -8.72 25.55
N GLU A 333 3.04 -9.48 25.49
CA GLU A 333 4.21 -9.22 26.33
C GLU A 333 4.91 -7.90 25.94
N ARG A 334 5.00 -7.60 24.66
CA ARG A 334 5.58 -6.35 24.16
C ARG A 334 4.78 -5.12 24.57
N TRP A 335 3.48 -5.27 24.79
CA TRP A 335 2.60 -4.20 25.22
C TRP A 335 2.56 -4.01 26.74
N ALA A 336 2.57 -5.09 27.50
CA ALA A 336 2.53 -5.04 28.96
C ALA A 336 3.68 -4.21 29.56
N GLY A 337 4.89 -4.30 29.00
CA GLY A 337 6.04 -3.51 29.42
C GLY A 337 5.95 -2.01 29.14
N ARG A 338 5.06 -1.57 28.23
CA ARG A 338 4.92 -0.15 27.85
C ARG A 338 3.86 0.61 28.64
N ILE A 339 2.85 -0.09 29.14
CA ILE A 339 1.76 0.51 29.94
C ILE A 339 2.23 0.75 31.39
N SER A 340 3.13 -0.08 31.91
CA SER A 340 3.65 0.07 33.26
C SER A 340 4.61 1.26 33.48
N GLY A 341 5.04 1.93 32.42
CA GLY A 341 5.99 3.06 32.49
C GLY A 341 5.36 4.46 32.52
N THR A 342 4.03 4.62 32.43
CA THR A 342 3.40 5.94 32.40
C THR A 342 2.04 5.95 33.12
N GLU A 343 2.03 5.72 34.42
CA GLU A 343 1.01 6.34 35.27
C GLU A 343 1.29 7.85 35.32
N ILE A 344 0.80 8.57 34.33
CA ILE A 344 0.62 10.02 34.49
C ILE A 344 -0.61 10.19 35.35
N GLN A 345 -0.41 10.27 36.65
CA GLN A 345 -1.41 10.88 37.51
C GLN A 345 -1.55 12.34 37.11
N LEU A 346 -2.60 12.65 36.33
CA LEU A 346 -3.02 14.04 36.17
C LEU A 346 -3.53 14.53 37.52
N PRO A 347 -2.98 15.60 38.10
CA PRO A 347 -3.57 16.20 39.31
C PRO A 347 -4.96 16.69 38.94
N LEU A 348 -5.97 16.11 39.57
CA LEU A 348 -7.31 16.64 39.55
C LEU A 348 -7.29 17.89 40.47
N SER A 349 -7.23 19.09 39.88
CA SER A 349 -7.50 20.36 40.54
C SER A 349 -8.91 20.79 40.27
#